data_c010996105402e931b1ffbd0957d1da8
#
_entry.id   c010996105402e931b1ffbd0957d1da8
#
_cell.length_a   1.000
_cell.length_b   1.000
_cell.length_c   1.000
_cell.angle_alpha   90.00
_cell.angle_beta   90.00
_cell.angle_gamma   90.00
#
_symmetry.space_group_name_H-M   'P 1'
#
loop_
_entity.id
_entity.type
_entity.pdbx_description
1 polymer ?
#
loop_
_entity_poly.entity_id
_entity_poly.type
_entity_poly.pdbx_seq_one_letter_code
_entity_poly.pdbx_strand_id
1 'polypeptide(L)'
;MDQFPKLGVNNPEEILDSIARATENGFVAFDLEKRITLFSTKMIEVTGWHDSEMLGKDISALFQIKDLKSPANSSPESVSHHAATLFTRDGKQINIQARKTAIIDKAGKVVGSLMFFIIEDYNKDLDRAQAEFINTVSHELRTPITSIKGFAATLLNTKQEIDKDKRNKYIGIIKNQAERLARLVEDLLAVSRLESKKLQLTIHPVKIHGMVDYVAEVVSSKHNFSHEITIESNEDLPEVWVDKDRLEQVLTNLIDNAIKYSPESKKVDIQISCSLLNDKPMVKVDIIDYGIGIKDEDQQKIFTKFSRLDSPLTRITEGTGLGLYISKSLAKLLGGDLMLSSKEGATTFSLYLTTESHKGGEVWWD
;
A
#
# COMPACT_ATOMS: atom_id res chain seq x y z
N MET A 1 46.98 -25.63 -5.11
CA MET A 1 45.58 -25.41 -5.44
C MET A 1 44.74 -25.74 -4.22
N ASP A 2 44.55 -24.82 -3.30
CA ASP A 2 43.62 -24.93 -2.16
C ASP A 2 43.67 -23.60 -1.41
N GLN A 3 42.94 -22.59 -1.91
CA GLN A 3 42.70 -21.36 -1.19
C GLN A 3 41.30 -20.83 -1.52
N PHE A 4 40.29 -21.57 -1.05
CA PHE A 4 39.03 -20.92 -0.72
C PHE A 4 38.97 -20.80 0.80
N PRO A 5 38.75 -19.62 1.38
CA PRO A 5 38.51 -19.48 2.79
C PRO A 5 37.28 -20.33 3.14
N LYS A 6 37.44 -21.27 4.08
CA LYS A 6 36.32 -22.03 4.63
C LYS A 6 35.36 -21.00 5.25
N LEU A 7 34.21 -20.77 4.62
CA LEU A 7 33.10 -20.15 5.27
C LEU A 7 32.87 -20.95 6.56
N GLY A 8 32.97 -20.29 7.73
CA GLY A 8 32.84 -20.93 9.05
C GLY A 8 31.40 -21.38 9.37
N VAL A 9 30.64 -21.75 8.36
CA VAL A 9 29.25 -22.22 8.47
C VAL A 9 29.28 -23.74 8.44
N ASN A 10 29.04 -24.33 9.61
CA ASN A 10 29.08 -25.79 9.79
C ASN A 10 27.78 -26.49 9.37
N ASN A 11 26.73 -25.73 9.03
CA ASN A 11 25.42 -26.27 8.70
C ASN A 11 25.04 -25.93 7.25
N PRO A 12 24.93 -26.92 6.34
CA PRO A 12 24.47 -26.70 4.96
C PRO A 12 23.08 -26.08 4.88
N GLU A 13 22.22 -26.32 5.86
CA GLU A 13 20.86 -25.76 5.92
C GLU A 13 20.87 -24.23 6.07
N GLU A 14 21.77 -23.67 6.89
CA GLU A 14 21.92 -22.22 7.07
C GLU A 14 22.38 -21.51 5.79
N ILE A 15 23.23 -22.16 4.99
CA ILE A 15 23.67 -21.63 3.70
C ILE A 15 22.49 -21.60 2.72
N LEU A 16 21.73 -22.70 2.63
CA LEU A 16 20.59 -22.82 1.75
C LEU A 16 19.48 -21.83 2.13
N ASP A 17 19.22 -21.66 3.42
CA ASP A 17 18.22 -20.73 3.92
C ASP A 17 18.65 -19.26 3.66
N SER A 18 19.94 -18.95 3.79
CA SER A 18 20.50 -17.65 3.45
C SER A 18 20.38 -17.34 1.95
N ILE A 19 20.62 -18.34 1.09
CA ILE A 19 20.44 -18.19 -0.37
C ILE A 19 18.95 -18.00 -0.70
N ALA A 20 18.07 -18.75 -0.05
CA ALA A 20 16.63 -18.62 -0.27
C ALA A 20 16.09 -17.24 0.12
N ARG A 21 16.52 -16.69 1.26
CA ARG A 21 16.19 -15.33 1.69
C ARG A 21 16.70 -14.27 0.71
N ALA A 22 17.93 -14.47 0.21
CA ALA A 22 18.53 -13.54 -0.76
C ALA A 22 17.82 -13.54 -2.13
N THR A 23 17.17 -14.66 -2.50
CA THR A 23 16.51 -14.83 -3.81
C THR A 23 14.99 -14.68 -3.74
N GLU A 24 14.41 -14.48 -2.55
CA GLU A 24 12.94 -14.43 -2.31
C GLU A 24 12.19 -15.70 -2.78
N ASN A 25 12.90 -16.78 -3.11
CA ASN A 25 12.36 -18.02 -3.62
C ASN A 25 12.23 -19.07 -2.51
N GLY A 26 11.09 -19.77 -2.49
CA GLY A 26 10.93 -20.96 -1.66
C GLY A 26 11.63 -22.18 -2.24
N PHE A 27 12.10 -23.10 -1.40
CA PHE A 27 12.61 -24.39 -1.86
C PHE A 27 12.23 -25.52 -0.92
N VAL A 28 12.21 -26.73 -1.49
CA VAL A 28 11.96 -27.99 -0.77
C VAL A 28 12.92 -29.04 -1.30
N ALA A 29 13.59 -29.79 -0.40
CA ALA A 29 14.33 -30.99 -0.77
C ALA A 29 13.54 -32.25 -0.40
N PHE A 30 13.70 -33.31 -1.18
CA PHE A 30 13.07 -34.60 -0.95
C PHE A 30 13.95 -35.76 -1.42
N ASP A 31 13.81 -36.88 -0.76
CA ASP A 31 14.55 -38.12 -1.04
C ASP A 31 14.04 -38.84 -2.30
N LEU A 32 14.59 -40.04 -2.57
CA LEU A 32 14.19 -40.87 -3.72
C LEU A 32 12.77 -41.43 -3.56
N GLU A 33 12.28 -41.59 -2.34
CA GLU A 33 10.94 -42.01 -1.98
C GLU A 33 9.94 -40.86 -1.99
N LYS A 34 10.38 -39.65 -2.45
CA LYS A 34 9.60 -38.39 -2.50
C LYS A 34 9.20 -37.83 -1.13
N ARG A 35 9.87 -38.21 -0.06
CA ARG A 35 9.62 -37.66 1.28
C ARG A 35 10.37 -36.36 1.46
N ILE A 36 9.71 -35.34 1.95
CA ILE A 36 10.29 -34.03 2.22
C ILE A 36 11.35 -34.16 3.31
N THR A 37 12.59 -33.75 2.99
CA THR A 37 13.75 -33.77 3.90
C THR A 37 14.20 -32.37 4.32
N LEU A 38 13.80 -31.33 3.58
CA LEU A 38 14.09 -29.95 3.90
C LEU A 38 12.92 -29.06 3.43
N PHE A 39 12.58 -28.07 4.25
CA PHE A 39 11.46 -27.15 3.99
C PHE A 39 11.90 -25.73 4.38
N SER A 40 12.07 -24.83 3.41
CA SER A 40 12.62 -23.49 3.67
C SER A 40 11.64 -22.59 4.41
N THR A 41 12.17 -21.61 5.15
CA THR A 41 11.37 -20.59 5.86
C THR A 41 10.40 -19.87 4.92
N LYS A 42 10.82 -19.58 3.67
CA LYS A 42 9.95 -18.95 2.67
C LYS A 42 8.75 -19.82 2.30
N MET A 43 8.90 -21.14 2.28
CA MET A 43 7.79 -22.05 2.07
C MET A 43 6.77 -22.03 3.23
N ILE A 44 7.27 -21.86 4.48
CA ILE A 44 6.38 -21.66 5.65
C ILE A 44 5.55 -20.40 5.47
N GLU A 45 6.18 -19.28 5.11
CA GLU A 45 5.49 -17.99 4.89
C GLU A 45 4.41 -18.07 3.80
N VAL A 46 4.73 -18.72 2.69
CA VAL A 46 3.86 -18.79 1.52
C VAL A 46 2.72 -19.79 1.69
N THR A 47 3.00 -20.94 2.30
CA THR A 47 2.02 -22.03 2.40
C THR A 47 1.25 -22.05 3.70
N GLY A 48 1.78 -21.40 4.76
CA GLY A 48 1.27 -21.49 6.13
C GLY A 48 1.49 -22.86 6.79
N TRP A 49 2.22 -23.79 6.13
CA TRP A 49 2.60 -25.07 6.71
C TRP A 49 3.91 -24.94 7.47
N HIS A 50 3.99 -25.47 8.68
CA HIS A 50 5.24 -25.55 9.42
C HIS A 50 6.12 -26.71 8.91
N ASP A 51 7.45 -26.56 8.99
CA ASP A 51 8.43 -27.57 8.62
C ASP A 51 8.18 -28.91 9.36
N SER A 52 7.90 -28.86 10.67
CA SER A 52 7.56 -30.00 11.50
C SER A 52 6.32 -30.77 11.04
N GLU A 53 5.42 -30.11 10.32
CA GLU A 53 4.21 -30.74 9.77
C GLU A 53 4.47 -31.38 8.40
N MET A 54 5.49 -30.92 7.68
CA MET A 54 5.77 -31.33 6.29
C MET A 54 6.95 -32.28 6.14
N LEU A 55 7.95 -32.24 7.06
CA LEU A 55 9.07 -33.16 7.03
C LEU A 55 8.61 -34.64 7.11
N GLY A 56 9.14 -35.45 6.23
CA GLY A 56 8.80 -36.88 6.12
C GLY A 56 7.51 -37.19 5.36
N LYS A 57 6.67 -36.17 5.00
CA LYS A 57 5.50 -36.38 4.16
C LYS A 57 5.87 -36.48 2.69
N ASP A 58 5.00 -37.12 1.90
CA ASP A 58 5.13 -37.15 0.45
C ASP A 58 4.94 -35.74 -0.12
N ILE A 59 5.81 -35.36 -1.05
CA ILE A 59 5.81 -34.03 -1.68
C ILE A 59 4.49 -33.73 -2.42
N SER A 60 3.74 -34.73 -2.84
CA SER A 60 2.43 -34.56 -3.46
C SER A 60 1.38 -33.94 -2.53
N ALA A 61 1.62 -33.98 -1.21
CA ALA A 61 0.77 -33.28 -0.24
C ALA A 61 0.90 -31.76 -0.33
N LEU A 62 2.04 -31.27 -0.84
CA LEU A 62 2.34 -29.84 -0.95
C LEU A 62 1.96 -29.27 -2.31
N PHE A 63 2.16 -30.01 -3.40
CA PHE A 63 1.87 -29.51 -4.74
C PHE A 63 1.53 -30.61 -5.75
N GLN A 64 0.81 -30.20 -6.80
CA GLN A 64 0.46 -31.05 -7.93
C GLN A 64 1.15 -30.51 -9.19
N ILE A 65 1.99 -31.33 -9.81
CA ILE A 65 2.68 -31.01 -11.06
C ILE A 65 1.73 -31.29 -12.23
N LYS A 66 1.47 -30.28 -13.07
CA LYS A 66 0.54 -30.40 -14.21
C LYS A 66 1.11 -31.18 -15.40
N ASP A 67 2.45 -31.25 -15.55
CA ASP A 67 3.11 -31.94 -16.67
C ASP A 67 4.36 -32.68 -16.18
N LEU A 68 4.23 -33.95 -15.87
CA LEU A 68 5.34 -34.87 -15.58
C LEU A 68 5.78 -35.59 -16.87
N LYS A 69 6.11 -34.86 -17.94
CA LYS A 69 6.93 -35.43 -18.99
C LYS A 69 8.39 -35.12 -18.70
N SER A 70 8.98 -35.90 -17.80
CA SER A 70 10.45 -35.99 -17.75
C SER A 70 10.92 -36.59 -19.07
N PRO A 71 11.81 -35.94 -19.83
CA PRO A 71 12.49 -36.65 -20.93
C PRO A 71 13.32 -37.76 -20.30
N ALA A 72 13.09 -38.99 -20.73
CA ALA A 72 13.71 -40.21 -20.20
C ALA A 72 15.24 -40.25 -20.36
N ASN A 73 15.90 -39.20 -20.85
CA ASN A 73 17.34 -39.09 -21.16
C ASN A 73 17.98 -37.77 -20.71
N SER A 74 17.52 -37.17 -19.61
CA SER A 74 18.23 -35.97 -19.09
C SER A 74 19.41 -36.38 -18.22
N SER A 75 20.59 -35.79 -18.48
CA SER A 75 21.78 -35.95 -17.63
C SER A 75 21.47 -35.52 -16.19
N PRO A 76 22.15 -36.06 -15.17
CA PRO A 76 21.94 -35.70 -13.77
C PRO A 76 22.05 -34.22 -13.46
N GLU A 77 22.69 -33.44 -14.33
CA GLU A 77 22.91 -32.00 -14.20
C GLU A 77 21.80 -31.15 -14.85
N SER A 78 20.77 -31.76 -15.45
CA SER A 78 19.71 -31.01 -16.11
C SER A 78 18.73 -30.41 -15.12
N VAL A 79 18.50 -29.10 -15.21
CA VAL A 79 17.43 -28.39 -14.51
C VAL A 79 16.14 -28.52 -15.31
N SER A 80 15.12 -29.15 -14.73
CA SER A 80 13.81 -29.23 -15.37
C SER A 80 12.85 -28.15 -14.83
N HIS A 81 12.05 -27.56 -15.73
CA HIS A 81 11.07 -26.56 -15.42
C HIS A 81 9.68 -27.19 -15.47
N HIS A 82 8.87 -26.98 -14.43
CA HIS A 82 7.54 -27.54 -14.31
C HIS A 82 6.54 -26.48 -13.88
N ALA A 83 5.41 -26.41 -14.55
CA ALA A 83 4.24 -25.71 -14.01
C ALA A 83 3.58 -26.56 -12.95
N ALA A 84 3.35 -26.04 -11.77
CA ALA A 84 2.74 -26.75 -10.66
C ALA A 84 1.70 -25.89 -9.94
N THR A 85 0.82 -26.53 -9.20
CA THR A 85 -0.11 -25.87 -8.27
C THR A 85 0.33 -26.23 -6.85
N LEU A 86 0.60 -25.21 -6.04
CA LEU A 86 0.95 -25.31 -4.64
C LEU A 86 -0.33 -25.22 -3.80
N PHE A 87 -0.43 -26.06 -2.75
CA PHE A 87 -1.55 -26.06 -1.83
C PHE A 87 -1.14 -25.45 -0.50
N THR A 88 -1.88 -24.43 -0.08
CA THR A 88 -1.66 -23.78 1.22
C THR A 88 -2.48 -24.46 2.31
N ARG A 89 -2.12 -24.21 3.57
CA ARG A 89 -2.82 -24.78 4.74
C ARG A 89 -4.28 -24.34 4.84
N ASP A 90 -4.61 -23.13 4.38
CA ASP A 90 -5.96 -22.55 4.33
C ASP A 90 -6.76 -23.00 3.09
N GLY A 91 -6.22 -23.96 2.30
CA GLY A 91 -6.90 -24.55 1.15
C GLY A 91 -6.83 -23.72 -0.13
N LYS A 92 -6.04 -22.64 -0.18
CA LYS A 92 -5.80 -21.90 -1.42
C LYS A 92 -4.89 -22.66 -2.35
N GLN A 93 -5.04 -22.39 -3.64
CA GLN A 93 -4.21 -22.92 -4.71
C GLN A 93 -3.44 -21.79 -5.35
N ILE A 94 -2.09 -21.93 -5.40
CA ILE A 94 -1.18 -20.96 -5.98
C ILE A 94 -0.50 -21.58 -7.20
N ASN A 95 -0.61 -20.97 -8.36
CA ASN A 95 0.12 -21.41 -9.54
C ASN A 95 1.58 -20.96 -9.43
N ILE A 96 2.50 -21.90 -9.64
CA ILE A 96 3.93 -21.69 -9.49
C ILE A 96 4.69 -22.28 -10.67
N GLN A 97 5.88 -21.73 -10.92
CA GLN A 97 6.90 -22.43 -11.69
C GLN A 97 7.89 -23.11 -10.74
N ALA A 98 8.11 -24.39 -10.92
CA ALA A 98 9.07 -25.16 -10.15
C ALA A 98 10.29 -25.50 -11.00
N ARG A 99 11.47 -25.34 -10.41
CA ARG A 99 12.74 -25.79 -11.00
C ARG A 99 13.28 -26.92 -10.16
N LYS A 100 13.43 -28.09 -10.76
CA LYS A 100 13.93 -29.30 -10.09
C LYS A 100 15.35 -29.60 -10.54
N THR A 101 16.23 -29.91 -9.58
CA THR A 101 17.58 -30.42 -9.81
C THR A 101 17.86 -31.63 -8.93
N ALA A 102 18.74 -32.53 -9.38
CA ALA A 102 19.14 -33.70 -8.58
C ALA A 102 20.14 -33.30 -7.49
N ILE A 103 20.05 -33.94 -6.33
CA ILE A 103 21.05 -33.91 -5.28
C ILE A 103 21.93 -35.13 -5.48
N ILE A 104 23.25 -34.89 -5.63
CA ILE A 104 24.23 -35.92 -5.95
C ILE A 104 25.23 -36.07 -4.78
N ASP A 105 25.51 -37.28 -4.35
CA ASP A 105 26.51 -37.54 -3.32
C ASP A 105 27.97 -37.45 -3.85
N LYS A 106 28.95 -37.59 -2.98
CA LYS A 106 30.38 -37.53 -3.34
C LYS A 106 30.83 -38.66 -4.30
N ALA A 107 30.02 -39.69 -4.46
CA ALA A 107 30.28 -40.82 -5.37
C ALA A 107 29.57 -40.61 -6.75
N GLY A 108 28.87 -39.46 -6.95
CA GLY A 108 28.16 -39.19 -8.18
C GLY A 108 26.77 -39.85 -8.28
N LYS A 109 26.28 -40.44 -7.18
CA LYS A 109 24.95 -41.09 -7.14
C LYS A 109 23.90 -40.09 -6.73
N VAL A 110 22.73 -40.09 -7.44
CA VAL A 110 21.55 -39.29 -7.07
C VAL A 110 20.98 -39.83 -5.75
N VAL A 111 20.85 -38.97 -4.76
CA VAL A 111 20.33 -39.30 -3.42
C VAL A 111 19.01 -38.56 -3.10
N GLY A 112 18.58 -37.62 -3.95
CA GLY A 112 17.35 -36.89 -3.78
C GLY A 112 17.20 -35.82 -4.84
N SER A 113 16.30 -34.88 -4.59
CA SER A 113 16.05 -33.73 -5.48
C SER A 113 15.82 -32.47 -4.66
N LEU A 114 16.27 -31.35 -5.20
CA LEU A 114 15.97 -30.01 -4.73
C LEU A 114 15.04 -29.33 -5.72
N MET A 115 13.97 -28.72 -5.20
CA MET A 115 13.00 -28.01 -6.00
C MET A 115 12.87 -26.58 -5.53
N PHE A 116 13.12 -25.62 -6.42
CA PHE A 116 12.92 -24.20 -6.21
C PHE A 116 11.56 -23.78 -6.78
N PHE A 117 10.83 -22.94 -6.04
CA PHE A 117 9.53 -22.44 -6.42
C PHE A 117 9.61 -20.95 -6.76
N ILE A 118 9.25 -20.61 -7.98
CA ILE A 118 9.04 -19.24 -8.43
C ILE A 118 7.54 -19.00 -8.37
N ILE A 119 7.12 -18.13 -7.47
CA ILE A 119 5.71 -17.82 -7.27
C ILE A 119 5.33 -16.80 -8.34
N GLU A 120 4.76 -17.28 -9.44
CA GLU A 120 4.36 -16.43 -10.58
C GLU A 120 3.24 -15.44 -10.23
N ASP A 121 2.32 -15.83 -9.34
CA ASP A 121 1.18 -14.98 -9.00
C ASP A 121 1.61 -13.73 -8.22
N TYR A 122 2.63 -13.82 -7.36
CA TYR A 122 3.10 -12.67 -6.59
C TYR A 122 3.75 -11.61 -7.49
N ASN A 123 4.56 -12.01 -8.45
CA ASN A 123 5.17 -11.07 -9.40
C ASN A 123 4.15 -10.57 -10.44
N LYS A 124 3.25 -11.42 -10.91
CA LYS A 124 2.21 -11.00 -11.89
C LYS A 124 1.20 -10.03 -11.27
N ASP A 125 0.80 -10.24 -10.04
CA ASP A 125 -0.10 -9.32 -9.35
C ASP A 125 0.61 -7.99 -9.04
N LEU A 126 1.89 -8.01 -8.68
CA LEU A 126 2.69 -6.80 -8.49
C LEU A 126 2.92 -6.06 -9.81
N ASP A 127 3.33 -6.78 -10.87
CA ASP A 127 3.51 -6.22 -12.22
C ASP A 127 2.19 -5.67 -12.79
N ARG A 128 1.08 -6.38 -12.56
CA ARG A 128 -0.25 -5.94 -12.96
C ARG A 128 -0.69 -4.70 -12.19
N ALA A 129 -0.50 -4.68 -10.88
CA ALA A 129 -0.80 -3.51 -10.05
C ALA A 129 0.07 -2.31 -10.45
N GLN A 130 1.35 -2.53 -10.76
CA GLN A 130 2.25 -1.48 -11.24
C GLN A 130 1.86 -0.99 -12.63
N ALA A 131 1.50 -1.88 -13.56
CA ALA A 131 1.03 -1.50 -14.88
C ALA A 131 -0.30 -0.74 -14.81
N GLU A 132 -1.23 -1.17 -13.97
CA GLU A 132 -2.51 -0.49 -13.71
C GLU A 132 -2.28 0.89 -13.09
N PHE A 133 -1.34 1.00 -12.14
CA PHE A 133 -0.90 2.27 -11.58
C PHE A 133 -0.41 3.24 -12.67
N ILE A 134 0.52 2.80 -13.54
CA ILE A 134 1.08 3.63 -14.62
C ILE A 134 -0.01 4.05 -15.62
N ASN A 135 -0.93 3.15 -15.98
CA ASN A 135 -2.03 3.42 -16.88
C ASN A 135 -2.99 4.48 -16.28
N THR A 136 -3.32 4.34 -15.00
CA THR A 136 -4.20 5.28 -14.28
C THR A 136 -3.53 6.64 -14.16
N VAL A 137 -2.26 6.74 -13.80
CA VAL A 137 -1.48 7.98 -13.78
C VAL A 137 -1.52 8.66 -15.15
N SER A 138 -1.27 7.91 -16.22
CA SER A 138 -1.25 8.44 -17.59
C SER A 138 -2.61 9.03 -17.99
N HIS A 139 -3.70 8.37 -17.58
CA HIS A 139 -5.06 8.84 -17.84
C HIS A 139 -5.40 10.10 -17.03
N GLU A 140 -5.09 10.11 -15.72
CA GLU A 140 -5.34 11.24 -14.83
C GLU A 140 -4.49 12.48 -15.17
N LEU A 141 -3.31 12.32 -15.76
CA LEU A 141 -2.50 13.42 -16.30
C LEU A 141 -3.04 13.95 -17.63
N ARG A 142 -3.51 13.05 -18.51
CA ARG A 142 -3.97 13.43 -19.87
C ARG A 142 -5.19 14.32 -19.84
N THR A 143 -6.15 14.05 -18.96
CA THR A 143 -7.43 14.78 -18.88
C THR A 143 -7.24 16.29 -18.63
N PRO A 144 -6.53 16.74 -17.56
CA PRO A 144 -6.30 18.17 -17.31
C PRO A 144 -5.46 18.82 -18.42
N ILE A 145 -4.45 18.12 -18.95
CA ILE A 145 -3.63 18.64 -20.05
C ILE A 145 -4.50 18.91 -21.29
N THR A 146 -5.38 17.97 -21.64
CA THR A 146 -6.28 18.13 -22.80
C THR A 146 -7.24 19.31 -22.60
N SER A 147 -7.78 19.47 -21.40
CA SER A 147 -8.64 20.59 -21.05
C SER A 147 -7.91 21.94 -21.16
N ILE A 148 -6.71 22.04 -20.56
CA ILE A 148 -5.86 23.24 -20.66
C ILE A 148 -5.57 23.59 -22.13
N LYS A 149 -5.14 22.60 -22.94
CA LYS A 149 -4.86 22.82 -24.35
C LYS A 149 -6.09 23.26 -25.13
N GLY A 150 -7.26 22.67 -24.87
CA GLY A 150 -8.51 23.01 -25.56
C GLY A 150 -8.96 24.45 -25.26
N PHE A 151 -9.00 24.86 -23.98
CA PHE A 151 -9.41 26.22 -23.62
C PHE A 151 -8.36 27.26 -24.02
N ALA A 152 -7.07 26.95 -23.95
CA ALA A 152 -6.02 27.82 -24.44
C ALA A 152 -6.13 28.03 -25.97
N ALA A 153 -6.37 26.96 -26.75
CA ALA A 153 -6.58 27.07 -28.20
C ALA A 153 -7.82 27.91 -28.53
N THR A 154 -8.90 27.77 -27.75
CA THR A 154 -10.11 28.59 -27.91
C THR A 154 -9.83 30.06 -27.67
N LEU A 155 -9.06 30.37 -26.60
CA LEU A 155 -8.68 31.76 -26.29
C LEU A 155 -7.76 32.40 -27.32
N LEU A 156 -6.91 31.60 -27.97
CA LEU A 156 -5.98 32.02 -29.02
C LEU A 156 -6.63 32.17 -30.40
N ASN A 157 -7.85 31.64 -30.59
CA ASN A 157 -8.56 31.71 -31.86
C ASN A 157 -9.13 33.11 -32.07
N THR A 158 -8.40 33.92 -32.84
CA THR A 158 -8.75 35.35 -33.11
C THR A 158 -9.94 35.57 -34.02
N LYS A 159 -10.52 34.49 -34.60
CA LYS A 159 -11.70 34.57 -35.48
C LYS A 159 -13.04 34.75 -34.75
N GLN A 160 -13.04 34.55 -33.43
CA GLN A 160 -14.25 34.76 -32.61
C GLN A 160 -13.98 35.81 -31.54
N GLU A 161 -14.78 36.87 -31.49
CA GLU A 161 -14.84 37.75 -30.34
C GLU A 161 -15.39 36.98 -29.14
N ILE A 162 -14.52 36.71 -28.18
CA ILE A 162 -14.90 36.05 -26.91
C ILE A 162 -15.25 37.16 -25.92
N ASP A 163 -16.48 37.17 -25.45
CA ASP A 163 -16.93 38.01 -24.37
C ASP A 163 -16.03 37.91 -23.13
N LYS A 164 -15.90 39.02 -22.40
CA LYS A 164 -15.00 39.12 -21.23
C LYS A 164 -15.30 38.05 -20.15
N ASP A 165 -16.59 37.78 -19.92
CA ASP A 165 -17.00 36.80 -18.90
C ASP A 165 -16.64 35.36 -19.33
N LYS A 166 -16.84 35.02 -20.60
CA LYS A 166 -16.42 33.75 -21.17
C LYS A 166 -14.89 33.58 -21.12
N ARG A 167 -14.16 34.68 -21.43
CA ARG A 167 -12.68 34.68 -21.33
C ARG A 167 -12.21 34.37 -19.91
N ASN A 168 -12.79 35.09 -18.93
CA ASN A 168 -12.45 34.87 -17.52
C ASN A 168 -12.81 33.45 -17.06
N LYS A 169 -13.95 32.91 -17.49
CA LYS A 169 -14.36 31.53 -17.22
C LYS A 169 -13.36 30.54 -17.79
N TYR A 170 -12.89 30.71 -19.02
CA TYR A 170 -11.90 29.80 -19.65
C TYR A 170 -10.53 29.87 -18.96
N ILE A 171 -10.09 31.08 -18.59
CA ILE A 171 -8.86 31.27 -17.80
C ILE A 171 -9.00 30.59 -16.43
N GLY A 172 -10.15 30.73 -15.77
CA GLY A 172 -10.44 30.05 -14.51
C GLY A 172 -10.37 28.51 -14.63
N ILE A 173 -10.91 27.95 -15.71
CA ILE A 173 -10.82 26.51 -15.96
C ILE A 173 -9.34 26.08 -16.16
N ILE A 174 -8.57 26.84 -16.95
CA ILE A 174 -7.14 26.55 -17.17
C ILE A 174 -6.39 26.58 -15.83
N LYS A 175 -6.60 27.60 -15.01
CA LYS A 175 -6.00 27.72 -13.68
C LYS A 175 -6.32 26.51 -12.80
N ASN A 176 -7.60 26.16 -12.68
CA ASN A 176 -8.05 25.02 -11.85
C ASN A 176 -7.43 23.69 -12.32
N GLN A 177 -7.37 23.46 -13.65
CA GLN A 177 -6.76 22.25 -14.19
C GLN A 177 -5.24 22.21 -13.97
N ALA A 178 -4.55 23.34 -14.03
CA ALA A 178 -3.12 23.44 -13.71
C ALA A 178 -2.86 23.17 -12.22
N GLU A 179 -3.67 23.69 -11.32
CA GLU A 179 -3.59 23.44 -9.88
C GLU A 179 -3.90 21.96 -9.56
N ARG A 180 -4.87 21.35 -10.25
CA ARG A 180 -5.15 19.92 -10.14
C ARG A 180 -3.94 19.08 -10.58
N LEU A 181 -3.30 19.44 -11.69
CA LEU A 181 -2.12 18.75 -12.21
C LEU A 181 -0.94 18.86 -11.23
N ALA A 182 -0.70 20.03 -10.63
CA ALA A 182 0.34 20.24 -9.63
C ALA A 182 0.11 19.32 -8.42
N ARG A 183 -1.10 19.29 -7.87
CA ARG A 183 -1.47 18.39 -6.75
C ARG A 183 -1.26 16.91 -7.11
N LEU A 184 -1.65 16.48 -8.31
CA LEU A 184 -1.44 15.09 -8.74
C LEU A 184 0.05 14.72 -8.79
N VAL A 185 0.92 15.63 -9.27
CA VAL A 185 2.38 15.43 -9.30
C VAL A 185 2.94 15.34 -7.88
N GLU A 186 2.51 16.22 -6.96
CA GLU A 186 2.91 16.18 -5.55
C GLU A 186 2.49 14.87 -4.86
N ASP A 187 1.26 14.40 -5.09
CA ASP A 187 0.76 13.13 -4.58
C ASP A 187 1.58 11.94 -5.11
N LEU A 188 1.92 11.93 -6.41
CA LEU A 188 2.75 10.88 -7.02
C LEU A 188 4.17 10.86 -6.42
N LEU A 189 4.77 12.03 -6.18
CA LEU A 189 6.07 12.14 -5.52
C LEU A 189 6.00 11.64 -4.06
N ALA A 190 4.91 11.96 -3.35
CA ALA A 190 4.67 11.45 -1.99
C ALA A 190 4.57 9.93 -1.98
N VAL A 191 3.75 9.33 -2.88
CA VAL A 191 3.64 7.87 -3.03
C VAL A 191 5.00 7.24 -3.33
N SER A 192 5.78 7.81 -4.27
CA SER A 192 7.12 7.31 -4.63
C SER A 192 8.08 7.32 -3.44
N ARG A 193 8.06 8.37 -2.60
CA ARG A 193 8.89 8.47 -1.39
C ARG A 193 8.45 7.47 -0.32
N LEU A 194 7.16 7.27 -0.16
CA LEU A 194 6.57 6.28 0.75
C LEU A 194 6.98 4.85 0.36
N GLU A 195 6.83 4.48 -0.91
CA GLU A 195 7.15 3.12 -1.40
C GLU A 195 8.65 2.81 -1.39
N SER A 196 9.48 3.81 -1.70
CA SER A 196 10.94 3.63 -1.66
C SER A 196 11.52 3.61 -0.24
N LYS A 197 10.68 3.73 0.79
CA LYS A 197 11.08 3.85 2.20
C LYS A 197 12.14 4.96 2.43
N LYS A 198 12.10 6.03 1.63
CA LYS A 198 13.07 7.14 1.68
C LYS A 198 12.52 8.40 2.38
N LEU A 199 11.32 8.32 2.94
CA LEU A 199 10.74 9.44 3.65
C LEU A 199 11.45 9.59 5.01
N GLN A 200 12.14 10.70 5.21
CA GLN A 200 12.71 11.08 6.50
C GLN A 200 11.65 11.84 7.27
N LEU A 201 11.44 11.49 8.53
CA LEU A 201 10.51 12.16 9.43
C LEU A 201 11.28 12.95 10.48
N THR A 202 10.77 14.13 10.82
CA THR A 202 11.29 14.98 11.88
C THR A 202 10.29 15.00 13.04
N ILE A 203 10.44 14.05 13.97
CA ILE A 203 9.48 13.83 15.06
C ILE A 203 9.69 14.82 16.20
N HIS A 204 8.63 15.52 16.55
CA HIS A 204 8.59 16.49 17.67
C HIS A 204 7.30 16.33 18.47
N PRO A 205 7.29 16.75 19.78
CA PRO A 205 6.04 16.83 20.53
C PRO A 205 5.15 17.94 19.95
N VAL A 206 3.89 17.64 19.71
CA VAL A 206 2.89 18.54 19.13
C VAL A 206 1.63 18.55 19.99
N LYS A 207 1.12 19.75 20.31
CA LYS A 207 -0.20 19.92 20.91
C LYS A 207 -1.25 19.78 19.84
N ILE A 208 -1.96 18.66 19.85
CA ILE A 208 -2.88 18.27 18.78
C ILE A 208 -4.03 19.26 18.59
N HIS A 209 -4.60 19.80 19.68
CA HIS A 209 -5.73 20.73 19.61
C HIS A 209 -5.38 21.96 18.74
N GLY A 210 -4.27 22.63 19.02
CA GLY A 210 -3.84 23.80 18.26
C GLY A 210 -3.51 23.48 16.79
N MET A 211 -3.06 22.27 16.49
CA MET A 211 -2.83 21.83 15.11
C MET A 211 -4.17 21.63 14.38
N VAL A 212 -5.15 21.00 15.02
CA VAL A 212 -6.48 20.78 14.44
C VAL A 212 -7.19 22.10 14.21
N ASP A 213 -7.14 23.04 15.16
CA ASP A 213 -7.72 24.39 15.02
C ASP A 213 -7.13 25.12 13.81
N TYR A 214 -5.78 25.13 13.71
CA TYR A 214 -5.09 25.78 12.60
C TYR A 214 -5.50 25.19 11.24
N VAL A 215 -5.48 23.86 11.13
CA VAL A 215 -5.82 23.19 9.86
C VAL A 215 -7.29 23.39 9.51
N ALA A 216 -8.19 23.33 10.48
CA ALA A 216 -9.62 23.56 10.27
C ALA A 216 -9.90 24.98 9.75
N GLU A 217 -9.22 25.99 10.29
CA GLU A 217 -9.33 27.38 9.82
C GLU A 217 -8.81 27.53 8.37
N VAL A 218 -7.62 26.97 8.08
CA VAL A 218 -7.03 27.02 6.73
C VAL A 218 -7.94 26.36 5.69
N VAL A 219 -8.47 25.15 5.99
CA VAL A 219 -9.35 24.42 5.08
C VAL A 219 -10.69 25.13 4.94
N SER A 220 -11.30 25.65 6.02
CA SER A 220 -12.53 26.43 5.98
C SER A 220 -12.39 27.67 5.10
N SER A 221 -11.29 28.39 5.21
CA SER A 221 -11.00 29.56 4.37
C SER A 221 -10.92 29.19 2.89
N LYS A 222 -10.28 28.09 2.56
CA LYS A 222 -10.19 27.57 1.18
C LYS A 222 -11.56 27.27 0.59
N HIS A 223 -12.50 26.81 1.41
CA HIS A 223 -13.88 26.51 1.04
C HIS A 223 -14.86 27.66 1.29
N ASN A 224 -14.35 28.91 1.46
CA ASN A 224 -15.16 30.11 1.74
C ASN A 224 -16.09 29.94 2.95
N PHE A 225 -15.65 29.22 3.99
CA PHE A 225 -16.42 28.95 5.21
C PHE A 225 -17.82 28.35 4.92
N SER A 226 -17.88 27.46 3.93
CA SER A 226 -19.14 26.86 3.46
C SER A 226 -19.74 25.84 4.47
N HIS A 227 -18.94 25.37 5.43
CA HIS A 227 -19.34 24.40 6.45
C HIS A 227 -19.05 24.95 7.85
N GLU A 228 -19.90 24.58 8.79
CA GLU A 228 -19.64 24.76 10.21
C GLU A 228 -18.75 23.61 10.70
N ILE A 229 -17.58 23.94 11.23
CA ILE A 229 -16.66 22.96 11.83
C ILE A 229 -16.71 23.13 13.33
N THR A 230 -17.18 22.11 14.05
CA THR A 230 -17.19 22.06 15.50
C THR A 230 -16.01 21.22 15.98
N ILE A 231 -15.22 21.75 16.93
CA ILE A 231 -14.08 21.02 17.49
C ILE A 231 -14.34 20.81 18.98
N GLU A 232 -14.43 19.55 19.39
CA GLU A 232 -14.58 19.14 20.77
C GLU A 232 -13.34 18.37 21.22
N SER A 233 -12.76 18.73 22.35
CA SER A 233 -11.59 18.04 22.90
C SER A 233 -11.68 17.90 24.42
N ASN A 234 -11.10 16.83 24.94
CA ASN A 234 -10.88 16.69 26.36
C ASN A 234 -9.87 17.76 26.85
N GLU A 235 -10.03 18.25 28.11
CA GLU A 235 -9.22 19.36 28.63
C GLU A 235 -7.72 19.00 28.79
N ASP A 236 -7.40 17.73 29.13
CA ASP A 236 -6.03 17.27 29.40
C ASP A 236 -5.56 16.23 28.36
N LEU A 237 -5.25 16.67 27.14
CA LEU A 237 -4.67 15.81 26.13
C LEU A 237 -3.13 15.78 26.24
N PRO A 238 -2.50 14.60 26.20
CA PRO A 238 -1.05 14.49 26.09
C PRO A 238 -0.56 15.03 24.74
N GLU A 239 0.69 15.48 24.70
CA GLU A 239 1.35 15.79 23.43
C GLU A 239 1.54 14.52 22.60
N VAL A 240 1.41 14.64 21.28
CA VAL A 240 1.66 13.57 20.33
C VAL A 240 3.05 13.75 19.72
N TRP A 241 3.76 12.63 19.48
CA TRP A 241 5.11 12.66 18.91
C TRP A 241 5.03 12.38 17.41
N VAL A 242 5.09 13.44 16.60
CA VAL A 242 4.83 13.36 15.16
C VAL A 242 5.69 14.34 14.37
N ASP A 243 5.82 14.10 13.07
CA ASP A 243 6.27 15.11 12.11
C ASP A 243 5.10 16.06 11.81
N LYS A 244 5.31 17.34 12.14
CA LYS A 244 4.28 18.37 12.06
C LYS A 244 3.72 18.54 10.64
N ASP A 245 4.60 18.58 9.64
CA ASP A 245 4.20 18.82 8.26
C ASP A 245 3.40 17.62 7.71
N ARG A 246 3.77 16.40 8.11
CA ARG A 246 3.03 15.19 7.72
C ARG A 246 1.69 15.08 8.42
N LEU A 247 1.62 15.44 9.70
CA LEU A 247 0.35 15.52 10.41
C LEU A 247 -0.58 16.55 9.79
N GLU A 248 -0.08 17.75 9.48
CA GLU A 248 -0.83 18.80 8.78
C GLU A 248 -1.37 18.30 7.44
N GLN A 249 -0.55 17.58 6.67
CA GLN A 249 -0.96 16.97 5.39
C GLN A 249 -2.11 15.97 5.57
N VAL A 250 -2.04 15.10 6.60
CA VAL A 250 -3.10 14.13 6.90
C VAL A 250 -4.39 14.84 7.28
N LEU A 251 -4.33 15.76 8.25
CA LEU A 251 -5.50 16.49 8.74
C LEU A 251 -6.16 17.32 7.62
N THR A 252 -5.35 18.03 6.82
CA THR A 252 -5.85 18.80 5.66
C THR A 252 -6.63 17.92 4.70
N ASN A 253 -6.08 16.75 4.36
CA ASN A 253 -6.77 15.83 3.44
C ASN A 253 -8.08 15.28 4.03
N LEU A 254 -8.10 14.94 5.32
CA LEU A 254 -9.31 14.40 5.96
C LEU A 254 -10.40 15.45 6.10
N ILE A 255 -10.07 16.67 6.54
CA ILE A 255 -11.04 17.77 6.69
C ILE A 255 -11.53 18.25 5.31
N ASP A 256 -10.65 18.37 4.30
CA ASP A 256 -11.02 18.72 2.92
C ASP A 256 -11.98 17.68 2.33
N ASN A 257 -11.77 16.38 2.60
CA ASN A 257 -12.69 15.31 2.21
C ASN A 257 -14.04 15.43 2.95
N ALA A 258 -14.04 15.66 4.26
CA ALA A 258 -15.28 15.83 5.04
C ALA A 258 -16.17 16.94 4.45
N ILE A 259 -15.58 18.09 4.10
CA ILE A 259 -16.29 19.20 3.45
C ILE A 259 -16.81 18.81 2.06
N LYS A 260 -15.96 18.17 1.25
CA LYS A 260 -16.29 17.82 -0.14
C LYS A 260 -17.43 16.81 -0.24
N TYR A 261 -17.51 15.86 0.69
CA TYR A 261 -18.47 14.77 0.62
C TYR A 261 -19.72 14.97 1.48
N SER A 262 -19.86 16.14 2.13
CA SER A 262 -21.07 16.54 2.88
C SER A 262 -21.69 17.86 2.42
N PRO A 263 -21.92 18.08 1.12
CA PRO A 263 -22.38 19.39 0.59
C PRO A 263 -23.76 19.82 1.10
N GLU A 264 -24.59 18.88 1.51
CA GLU A 264 -25.96 19.17 1.97
C GLU A 264 -26.02 19.49 3.47
N SER A 265 -25.29 18.75 4.30
CA SER A 265 -25.33 18.94 5.77
C SER A 265 -24.60 20.21 6.21
N LYS A 266 -23.56 20.61 5.46
CA LYS A 266 -22.67 21.74 5.77
C LYS A 266 -22.12 21.74 7.19
N LYS A 267 -21.97 20.56 7.78
CA LYS A 267 -21.47 20.35 9.13
C LYS A 267 -20.35 19.31 9.13
N VAL A 268 -19.29 19.60 9.89
CA VAL A 268 -18.18 18.68 10.16
C VAL A 268 -17.88 18.76 11.65
N ASP A 269 -17.91 17.63 12.35
CA ASP A 269 -17.53 17.57 13.76
C ASP A 269 -16.15 16.92 13.87
N ILE A 270 -15.29 17.52 14.71
CA ILE A 270 -13.97 16.99 15.03
C ILE A 270 -13.92 16.73 16.53
N GLN A 271 -13.67 15.48 16.93
CA GLN A 271 -13.59 15.08 18.32
C GLN A 271 -12.17 14.58 18.63
N ILE A 272 -11.56 15.12 19.69
CA ILE A 272 -10.21 14.75 20.10
C ILE A 272 -10.29 14.11 21.49
N SER A 273 -9.79 12.90 21.63
CA SER A 273 -9.88 12.12 22.87
C SER A 273 -8.66 11.24 23.11
N CYS A 274 -8.42 10.85 24.36
CA CYS A 274 -7.49 9.76 24.68
C CYS A 274 -8.13 8.41 24.31
N SER A 275 -7.34 7.51 23.74
CA SER A 275 -7.79 6.18 23.32
C SER A 275 -6.66 5.16 23.49
N LEU A 276 -6.96 3.90 23.25
CA LEU A 276 -5.98 2.82 23.17
C LEU A 276 -6.04 2.22 21.77
N LEU A 277 -4.87 1.93 21.20
CA LEU A 277 -4.73 1.14 19.99
C LEU A 277 -3.69 0.04 20.24
N ASN A 278 -4.11 -1.23 20.17
CA ASN A 278 -3.27 -2.39 20.52
C ASN A 278 -2.62 -2.24 21.91
N ASP A 279 -3.42 -1.87 22.92
CA ASP A 279 -3.02 -1.63 24.30
C ASP A 279 -2.00 -0.48 24.52
N LYS A 280 -1.73 0.33 23.48
CA LYS A 280 -0.87 1.52 23.58
C LYS A 280 -1.69 2.78 23.75
N PRO A 281 -1.25 3.73 24.61
CA PRO A 281 -1.93 5.01 24.77
C PRO A 281 -1.76 5.86 23.52
N MET A 282 -2.88 6.35 23.00
CA MET A 282 -2.95 7.17 21.78
C MET A 282 -3.83 8.40 22.02
N VAL A 283 -3.62 9.43 21.23
CA VAL A 283 -4.64 10.45 20.99
C VAL A 283 -5.38 10.09 19.71
N LYS A 284 -6.69 10.08 19.80
CA LYS A 284 -7.59 9.82 18.67
C LYS A 284 -8.24 11.14 18.23
N VAL A 285 -8.19 11.39 16.91
CA VAL A 285 -8.89 12.50 16.26
C VAL A 285 -9.93 11.91 15.33
N ASP A 286 -11.20 12.04 15.67
CA ASP A 286 -12.33 11.65 14.86
C ASP A 286 -12.78 12.84 14.01
N ILE A 287 -12.77 12.72 12.69
CA ILE A 287 -13.33 13.68 11.75
C ILE A 287 -14.61 13.07 11.21
N ILE A 288 -15.75 13.71 11.51
CA ILE A 288 -17.10 13.21 11.26
C ILE A 288 -17.75 14.11 10.23
N ASP A 289 -18.09 13.57 9.08
CA ASP A 289 -18.94 14.21 8.09
C ASP A 289 -20.34 13.58 8.06
N TYR A 290 -21.32 14.37 7.66
CA TYR A 290 -22.71 13.95 7.54
C TYR A 290 -23.12 13.93 6.07
N GLY A 291 -22.29 13.27 5.25
CA GLY A 291 -22.44 13.15 3.82
C GLY A 291 -23.17 11.90 3.36
N ILE A 292 -22.81 11.44 2.16
CA ILE A 292 -23.46 10.29 1.51
C ILE A 292 -23.16 8.94 2.17
N GLY A 293 -22.18 8.88 3.09
CA GLY A 293 -21.69 7.61 3.65
C GLY A 293 -20.90 6.76 2.66
N ILE A 294 -20.33 5.67 3.15
CA ILE A 294 -19.54 4.71 2.37
C ILE A 294 -20.07 3.30 2.64
N LYS A 295 -20.45 2.59 1.58
CA LYS A 295 -20.94 1.22 1.68
C LYS A 295 -19.87 0.27 2.22
N ASP A 296 -20.28 -0.74 2.99
CA ASP A 296 -19.36 -1.70 3.62
C ASP A 296 -18.40 -2.36 2.63
N GLU A 297 -18.87 -2.70 1.43
CA GLU A 297 -18.08 -3.31 0.35
C GLU A 297 -16.96 -2.41 -0.20
N ASP A 298 -17.05 -1.09 0.01
CA ASP A 298 -16.12 -0.10 -0.50
C ASP A 298 -15.19 0.45 0.59
N GLN A 299 -15.51 0.26 1.88
CA GLN A 299 -14.74 0.82 3.00
C GLN A 299 -13.27 0.36 3.02
N GLN A 300 -12.98 -0.87 2.61
CA GLN A 300 -11.59 -1.35 2.49
C GLN A 300 -10.87 -0.79 1.26
N LYS A 301 -11.62 -0.52 0.19
CA LYS A 301 -11.04 -0.08 -1.09
C LYS A 301 -10.61 1.38 -1.08
N ILE A 302 -11.23 2.25 -0.27
CA ILE A 302 -10.93 3.70 -0.29
C ILE A 302 -9.50 4.06 0.11
N PHE A 303 -8.80 3.16 0.81
CA PHE A 303 -7.40 3.32 1.17
C PHE A 303 -6.42 2.77 0.12
N THR A 304 -6.91 2.25 -1.00
CA THR A 304 -6.06 1.81 -2.11
C THR A 304 -5.74 2.97 -3.06
N LYS A 305 -4.64 2.86 -3.80
CA LYS A 305 -4.20 3.90 -4.74
C LYS A 305 -5.25 4.14 -5.83
N PHE A 306 -5.53 5.40 -6.14
CA PHE A 306 -6.51 5.85 -7.14
C PHE A 306 -7.94 5.38 -6.90
N SER A 307 -8.25 4.94 -5.69
CA SER A 307 -9.61 4.54 -5.35
C SER A 307 -10.52 5.75 -5.37
N ARG A 308 -11.59 5.66 -6.15
CA ARG A 308 -12.70 6.59 -6.18
C ARG A 308 -14.00 5.81 -6.21
N LEU A 309 -14.91 6.13 -5.32
CA LEU A 309 -16.23 5.50 -5.30
C LEU A 309 -17.03 5.93 -6.54
N ASP A 310 -17.80 5.01 -7.10
CA ASP A 310 -18.67 5.33 -8.23
C ASP A 310 -20.02 5.88 -7.72
N SER A 311 -20.06 7.17 -7.44
CA SER A 311 -21.27 7.88 -7.05
C SER A 311 -21.42 9.16 -7.86
N PRO A 312 -22.65 9.72 -7.99
CA PRO A 312 -22.86 11.00 -8.66
C PRO A 312 -22.00 12.13 -8.06
N LEU A 313 -21.82 12.15 -6.75
CA LEU A 313 -21.04 13.16 -6.05
C LEU A 313 -19.56 13.03 -6.35
N THR A 314 -19.01 11.81 -6.36
CA THR A 314 -17.59 11.58 -6.66
C THR A 314 -17.21 11.88 -8.11
N ARG A 315 -18.17 11.81 -9.03
CA ARG A 315 -17.96 12.20 -10.44
C ARG A 315 -17.82 13.71 -10.60
N ILE A 316 -18.47 14.49 -9.73
CA ILE A 316 -18.42 15.96 -9.75
C ILE A 316 -17.28 16.48 -8.88
N THR A 317 -16.95 15.77 -7.80
CA THR A 317 -15.93 16.18 -6.83
C THR A 317 -14.53 15.91 -7.38
N GLU A 318 -13.67 16.91 -7.35
CA GLU A 318 -12.29 16.80 -7.78
C GLU A 318 -11.45 16.03 -6.74
N GLY A 319 -10.66 15.06 -7.20
CA GLY A 319 -9.74 14.30 -6.36
C GLY A 319 -8.84 13.39 -7.18
N THR A 320 -7.63 13.11 -6.69
CA THR A 320 -6.63 12.25 -7.30
C THR A 320 -6.86 10.76 -6.99
N GLY A 321 -7.62 10.46 -5.92
CA GLY A 321 -7.77 9.11 -5.37
C GLY A 321 -6.51 8.61 -4.64
N LEU A 322 -5.52 9.47 -4.41
CA LEU A 322 -4.28 9.15 -3.69
C LEU A 322 -4.29 9.66 -2.25
N GLY A 323 -5.09 10.67 -1.94
CA GLY A 323 -5.05 11.35 -0.65
C GLY A 323 -5.26 10.42 0.54
N LEU A 324 -6.28 9.55 0.53
CA LEU A 324 -6.55 8.62 1.63
C LEU A 324 -5.47 7.53 1.75
N TYR A 325 -4.93 7.03 0.64
CA TYR A 325 -3.78 6.13 0.66
C TYR A 325 -2.55 6.78 1.31
N ILE A 326 -2.24 8.03 0.92
CA ILE A 326 -1.14 8.80 1.51
C ILE A 326 -1.39 9.04 2.99
N SER A 327 -2.60 9.45 3.39
CA SER A 327 -2.96 9.69 4.79
C SER A 327 -2.83 8.44 5.66
N LYS A 328 -3.31 7.28 5.17
CA LYS A 328 -3.18 5.99 5.87
C LYS A 328 -1.71 5.59 6.03
N SER A 329 -0.93 5.74 4.97
CA SER A 329 0.51 5.42 4.99
C SER A 329 1.28 6.34 5.93
N LEU A 330 1.00 7.65 5.91
CA LEU A 330 1.62 8.61 6.82
C LEU A 330 1.22 8.36 8.28
N ALA A 331 -0.05 8.07 8.57
CA ALA A 331 -0.52 7.74 9.91
C ALA A 331 0.26 6.55 10.50
N LYS A 332 0.47 5.49 9.70
CA LYS A 332 1.29 4.34 10.10
C LYS A 332 2.75 4.72 10.35
N LEU A 333 3.35 5.49 9.45
CA LEU A 333 4.74 5.95 9.61
C LEU A 333 4.94 6.87 10.82
N LEU A 334 3.90 7.57 11.25
CA LEU A 334 3.88 8.37 12.47
C LEU A 334 3.61 7.53 13.74
N GLY A 335 3.64 6.19 13.63
CA GLY A 335 3.44 5.27 14.77
C GLY A 335 1.98 5.10 15.19
N GLY A 336 1.04 5.55 14.36
CA GLY A 336 -0.39 5.46 14.60
C GLY A 336 -1.14 4.64 13.55
N ASP A 337 -2.40 4.96 13.34
CA ASP A 337 -3.21 4.39 12.26
C ASP A 337 -4.36 5.35 11.86
N LEU A 338 -4.96 5.10 10.69
CA LEU A 338 -6.16 5.78 10.22
C LEU A 338 -7.25 4.75 9.95
N MET A 339 -8.35 4.85 10.65
CA MET A 339 -9.49 3.94 10.52
C MET A 339 -10.71 4.66 9.96
N LEU A 340 -11.63 3.88 9.41
CA LEU A 340 -12.91 4.35 8.90
C LEU A 340 -14.05 3.60 9.60
N SER A 341 -15.08 4.36 9.95
CA SER A 341 -16.40 3.82 10.28
C SER A 341 -17.42 4.66 9.52
N SER A 342 -18.24 4.04 8.69
CA SER A 342 -19.27 4.74 7.94
C SER A 342 -20.58 3.98 8.01
N LYS A 343 -21.66 4.76 8.17
CA LYS A 343 -23.03 4.30 8.05
C LYS A 343 -23.76 5.25 7.12
N GLU A 344 -24.95 4.88 6.69
CA GLU A 344 -25.77 5.75 5.85
C GLU A 344 -25.97 7.11 6.53
N GLY A 345 -25.56 8.18 5.85
CA GLY A 345 -25.68 9.55 6.35
C GLY A 345 -24.55 10.07 7.24
N ALA A 346 -23.52 9.26 7.54
CA ALA A 346 -22.36 9.74 8.30
C ALA A 346 -21.10 8.93 8.01
N THR A 347 -19.96 9.61 7.93
CA THR A 347 -18.62 8.98 7.81
C THR A 347 -17.70 9.53 8.89
N THR A 348 -17.00 8.65 9.58
CA THR A 348 -16.00 9.00 10.58
C THR A 348 -14.64 8.47 10.18
N PHE A 349 -13.68 9.34 10.01
CA PHE A 349 -12.27 9.00 9.91
C PHE A 349 -11.61 9.17 11.27
N SER A 350 -11.08 8.09 11.83
CA SER A 350 -10.40 8.03 13.12
C SER A 350 -8.90 7.98 12.94
N LEU A 351 -8.20 9.07 13.20
CA LEU A 351 -6.74 9.17 13.18
C LEU A 351 -6.20 8.90 14.58
N TYR A 352 -5.37 7.87 14.73
CA TYR A 352 -4.67 7.54 15.97
C TYR A 352 -3.23 8.04 15.90
N LEU A 353 -2.78 8.74 16.95
CA LEU A 353 -1.46 9.34 17.05
C LEU A 353 -0.78 8.88 18.36
N THR A 354 0.48 8.50 18.29
CA THR A 354 1.23 8.03 19.44
C THR A 354 1.57 9.14 20.42
N THR A 355 1.47 8.85 21.73
CA THR A 355 1.91 9.72 22.81
C THR A 355 3.31 9.35 23.32
N GLU A 356 3.89 8.27 22.80
CA GLU A 356 5.23 7.82 23.16
C GLU A 356 6.30 8.54 22.38
N SER A 357 7.32 9.05 23.06
CA SER A 357 8.48 9.64 22.43
C SER A 357 9.35 8.57 21.77
N HIS A 358 9.65 8.72 20.50
CA HIS A 358 10.59 7.83 19.82
C HIS A 358 12.02 8.18 20.24
N LYS A 359 12.69 7.28 20.93
CA LYS A 359 14.13 7.36 21.17
C LYS A 359 14.83 6.99 19.84
N GLY A 360 15.24 8.02 19.08
CA GLY A 360 16.17 7.91 17.94
C GLY A 360 15.56 7.43 16.64
N GLY A 361 14.94 8.33 15.86
CA GLY A 361 14.90 8.31 14.39
C GLY A 361 14.45 7.04 13.63
N GLU A 362 13.99 6.01 14.33
CA GLU A 362 13.51 4.78 13.70
C GLU A 362 12.09 4.97 13.18
N VAL A 363 11.97 4.95 11.87
CA VAL A 363 10.70 4.98 11.16
C VAL A 363 10.12 3.56 11.16
N TRP A 364 8.87 3.41 11.54
CA TRP A 364 8.17 2.12 11.50
C TRP A 364 7.93 1.69 10.03
N TRP A 365 8.86 0.93 9.49
CA TRP A 365 8.72 0.24 8.22
C TRP A 365 8.42 -1.25 8.48
N ASP A 366 7.20 -1.60 8.84
CA ASP A 366 6.73 -2.99 8.84
C ASP A 366 5.89 -3.30 7.60
#